data_d3b17089529280b68a37aa5a3a7471e3
#
_entry.id   d3b17089529280b68a37aa5a3a7471e3
#
_cell.length_a   1.000
_cell.length_b   1.000
_cell.length_c   1.000
_cell.angle_alpha   90.00
_cell.angle_beta   90.00
_cell.angle_gamma   90.00
#
_symmetry.space_group_name_H-M   'P 1'
#
loop_
_entity.id
_entity.type
_entity.pdbx_description
1 polymer ?
#
loop_
_entity_poly.entity_id
_entity_poly.type
_entity_poly.pdbx_seq_one_letter_code
_entity_poly.pdbx_strand_id
1 'polypeptide(L)'
;MAKTQSRAKSKQTAPDEKEYILVDEAAGLIFASEQDMFGYFEKAIQKLESEYQSLRSEEDFSDEDQINLEHYLEATLDEPDEVWEDEKVVDEFPVYHFIRQFEEGNERFHYVATAYVSKEEEYPTFVFIHFPTKVESLLHNYQRGEQVYDREYEELVGGAIEGDALGEGDPLAMGLYGAMLKVRSDKDIPQDDFQDFADIREETIENADEIWRKNDLDGNILVSFIKEFPDHEEYTDLTYIAVTQEDEGSNVHSLLFSFPTNDRSLADRYRQGENLQADEVSQESAH
;
A
#
# COMPACT_ATOMS: atom_id res chain seq x y z
N MET A 1 24.61 -8.34 20.49
CA MET A 1 25.16 -7.22 19.70
C MET A 1 24.69 -7.43 18.27
N ALA A 2 23.67 -6.70 17.86
CA ALA A 2 23.24 -6.68 16.46
C ALA A 2 24.41 -6.17 15.60
N LYS A 3 24.80 -6.92 14.58
CA LYS A 3 25.80 -6.46 13.62
C LYS A 3 25.07 -5.64 12.57
N THR A 4 25.32 -4.33 12.56
CA THR A 4 24.90 -3.44 11.48
C THR A 4 25.50 -3.95 10.16
N GLN A 5 24.66 -4.37 9.23
CA GLN A 5 25.13 -4.73 7.88
C GLN A 5 24.89 -3.56 6.93
N SER A 6 25.96 -3.10 6.30
CA SER A 6 25.92 -2.11 5.26
C SER A 6 25.84 -2.81 3.91
N ARG A 7 24.79 -2.53 3.12
CA ARG A 7 24.67 -3.02 1.73
C ARG A 7 25.19 -1.98 0.76
N ALA A 8 26.47 -1.59 0.94
CA ALA A 8 27.13 -0.71 -0.02
C ALA A 8 27.47 -1.50 -1.31
N LYS A 9 26.98 -1.04 -2.46
CA LYS A 9 27.38 -1.59 -3.77
C LYS A 9 28.81 -1.17 -4.09
N SER A 10 29.76 -2.12 -4.10
CA SER A 10 31.09 -1.86 -4.64
C SER A 10 31.04 -1.93 -6.17
N LYS A 11 31.29 -0.80 -6.87
CA LYS A 11 31.69 -0.80 -8.28
C LYS A 11 33.19 -1.14 -8.35
N GLN A 12 33.53 -2.26 -8.96
CA GLN A 12 34.92 -2.57 -9.31
C GLN A 12 35.40 -1.66 -10.43
N THR A 13 36.36 -0.77 -10.14
CA THR A 13 37.15 0.01 -11.09
C THR A 13 38.62 -0.37 -10.98
N ALA A 14 39.43 0.01 -12.00
CA ALA A 14 40.80 -0.40 -12.29
C ALA A 14 41.81 -0.20 -11.13
N PRO A 15 43.04 -0.83 -11.15
CA PRO A 15 43.87 -1.12 -9.99
C PRO A 15 44.52 0.08 -9.28
N ASP A 16 44.11 1.32 -9.49
CA ASP A 16 44.67 2.53 -8.85
C ASP A 16 43.60 3.54 -8.33
N GLU A 17 42.32 3.18 -8.33
CA GLU A 17 41.26 4.04 -7.76
C GLU A 17 40.97 3.59 -6.31
N LYS A 18 41.04 4.53 -5.38
CA LYS A 18 40.60 4.32 -4.01
C LYS A 18 39.13 3.90 -4.03
N GLU A 19 38.83 2.74 -3.47
CA GLU A 19 37.47 2.26 -3.29
C GLU A 19 36.79 3.13 -2.23
N TYR A 20 35.73 3.88 -2.63
CA TYR A 20 34.93 4.68 -1.71
C TYR A 20 33.62 3.98 -1.43
N ILE A 21 33.10 4.16 -0.23
CA ILE A 21 31.77 3.70 0.17
C ILE A 21 30.80 4.85 -0.10
N LEU A 22 29.91 4.62 -1.06
CA LEU A 22 28.88 5.57 -1.43
C LEU A 22 27.60 5.23 -0.67
N VAL A 23 27.12 6.16 0.17
CA VAL A 23 25.84 6.07 0.87
C VAL A 23 24.81 6.97 0.20
N ASP A 24 25.19 8.22 -0.09
CA ASP A 24 24.34 9.18 -0.80
C ASP A 24 25.22 10.22 -1.50
N GLU A 25 25.22 10.21 -2.84
CA GLU A 25 26.04 11.10 -3.65
C GLU A 25 25.52 12.55 -3.60
N ALA A 26 24.19 12.71 -3.66
CA ALA A 26 23.56 14.03 -3.64
C ALA A 26 23.72 14.73 -2.29
N ALA A 27 23.67 13.97 -1.19
CA ALA A 27 23.95 14.48 0.16
C ALA A 27 25.46 14.60 0.47
N GLY A 28 26.34 14.10 -0.42
CA GLY A 28 27.78 14.09 -0.24
C GLY A 28 28.27 13.08 0.80
N LEU A 29 27.48 12.04 1.09
CA LEU A 29 27.83 10.97 2.02
C LEU A 29 28.67 9.92 1.31
N ILE A 30 29.95 10.25 1.12
CA ILE A 30 30.97 9.42 0.46
C ILE A 30 32.13 9.22 1.43
N PHE A 31 32.44 7.99 1.78
CA PHE A 31 33.39 7.65 2.81
C PHE A 31 34.61 6.92 2.25
N ALA A 32 35.79 7.23 2.79
CA ALA A 32 37.04 6.59 2.38
C ALA A 32 37.21 5.19 3.00
N SER A 33 36.46 4.88 4.07
CA SER A 33 36.50 3.60 4.79
C SER A 33 35.19 3.35 5.55
N GLU A 34 34.93 2.09 5.90
CA GLU A 34 33.83 1.72 6.79
C GLU A 34 33.94 2.42 8.16
N GLN A 35 35.17 2.61 8.66
CA GLN A 35 35.39 3.29 9.93
C GLN A 35 34.94 4.76 9.88
N ASP A 36 35.17 5.46 8.75
CA ASP A 36 34.73 6.85 8.58
C ASP A 36 33.21 6.90 8.48
N MET A 37 32.59 5.96 7.77
CA MET A 37 31.14 5.84 7.63
C MET A 37 30.48 5.56 8.99
N PHE A 38 30.94 4.55 9.72
CA PHE A 38 30.42 4.26 11.05
C PHE A 38 30.66 5.40 12.03
N GLY A 39 31.81 6.09 11.94
CA GLY A 39 32.10 7.26 12.78
C GLY A 39 31.14 8.42 12.51
N TYR A 40 30.72 8.63 11.27
CA TYR A 40 29.72 9.62 10.92
C TYR A 40 28.34 9.31 11.53
N PHE A 41 27.90 8.05 11.43
CA PHE A 41 26.60 7.61 11.92
C PHE A 41 26.59 7.20 13.41
N GLU A 42 27.72 7.24 14.10
CA GLU A 42 27.87 6.72 15.48
C GLU A 42 26.82 7.26 16.44
N LYS A 43 26.55 8.57 16.42
CA LYS A 43 25.56 9.19 17.31
C LYS A 43 24.14 8.71 17.03
N ALA A 44 23.79 8.57 15.75
CA ALA A 44 22.48 8.07 15.34
C ALA A 44 22.31 6.62 15.77
N ILE A 45 23.32 5.77 15.54
CA ILE A 45 23.33 4.36 15.96
C ILE A 45 23.13 4.27 17.48
N GLN A 46 23.96 4.99 18.28
CA GLN A 46 23.88 4.95 19.73
C GLN A 46 22.53 5.41 20.26
N LYS A 47 21.92 6.45 19.64
CA LYS A 47 20.60 6.95 20.02
C LYS A 47 19.52 5.89 19.76
N LEU A 48 19.49 5.31 18.57
CA LEU A 48 18.52 4.28 18.18
C LEU A 48 18.68 2.99 19.00
N GLU A 49 19.94 2.54 19.22
CA GLU A 49 20.21 1.38 20.07
C GLU A 49 19.76 1.61 21.53
N SER A 50 20.02 2.80 22.08
CA SER A 50 19.60 3.16 23.44
C SER A 50 18.09 3.21 23.57
N GLU A 51 17.39 3.73 22.56
CA GLU A 51 15.94 3.77 22.51
C GLU A 51 15.38 2.33 22.45
N TYR A 52 15.86 1.50 21.53
CA TYR A 52 15.47 0.11 21.44
C TYR A 52 15.66 -0.64 22.77
N GLN A 53 16.84 -0.52 23.39
CA GLN A 53 17.13 -1.20 24.66
C GLN A 53 16.20 -0.73 25.79
N SER A 54 15.75 0.53 25.78
CA SER A 54 14.85 1.08 26.79
C SER A 54 13.39 0.57 26.64
N LEU A 55 13.01 0.19 25.42
CA LEU A 55 11.65 -0.23 25.06
C LEU A 55 11.51 -1.75 25.00
N ARG A 56 12.62 -2.48 24.89
CA ARG A 56 12.63 -3.94 24.77
C ARG A 56 12.07 -4.60 26.03
N SER A 57 11.22 -5.60 25.83
CA SER A 57 10.66 -6.45 26.89
C SER A 57 11.42 -7.76 27.02
N GLU A 58 11.48 -8.35 28.23
CA GLU A 58 11.97 -9.69 28.46
C GLU A 58 11.06 -10.79 27.83
N GLU A 59 9.84 -10.44 27.46
CA GLU A 59 8.88 -11.31 26.80
C GLU A 59 9.12 -11.44 25.29
N ASP A 60 9.97 -10.56 24.73
CA ASP A 60 10.33 -10.54 23.31
C ASP A 60 11.47 -11.56 23.01
N PHE A 61 11.90 -11.59 21.76
CA PHE A 61 12.96 -12.48 21.29
C PHE A 61 14.28 -12.27 22.06
N SER A 62 14.93 -13.36 22.45
CA SER A 62 16.26 -13.31 23.04
C SER A 62 17.32 -12.85 22.00
N ASP A 63 18.53 -12.50 22.46
CA ASP A 63 19.63 -12.10 21.57
C ASP A 63 20.03 -13.25 20.62
N GLU A 64 19.88 -14.52 21.04
CA GLU A 64 20.13 -15.69 20.22
C GLU A 64 19.06 -15.86 19.14
N ASP A 65 17.78 -15.66 19.48
CA ASP A 65 16.67 -15.71 18.54
C ASP A 65 16.78 -14.60 17.49
N GLN A 66 17.18 -13.39 17.91
CA GLN A 66 17.38 -12.25 16.97
C GLN A 66 18.46 -12.57 15.93
N ILE A 67 19.56 -13.23 16.33
CA ILE A 67 20.61 -13.64 15.39
C ILE A 67 20.08 -14.70 14.40
N ASN A 68 19.28 -15.65 14.89
CA ASN A 68 18.70 -16.69 14.03
C ASN A 68 17.71 -16.12 13.02
N LEU A 69 17.02 -15.02 13.35
CA LEU A 69 16.02 -14.35 12.51
C LEU A 69 16.61 -13.23 11.63
N GLU A 70 17.94 -12.99 11.67
CA GLU A 70 18.61 -11.93 10.88
C GLU A 70 18.38 -12.06 9.36
N HIS A 71 18.11 -13.28 8.89
CA HIS A 71 17.84 -13.55 7.48
C HIS A 71 16.54 -12.90 6.95
N TYR A 72 15.63 -12.43 7.81
CA TYR A 72 14.44 -11.70 7.43
C TYR A 72 14.69 -10.23 7.08
N LEU A 73 15.89 -9.68 7.39
CA LEU A 73 16.23 -8.30 7.12
C LEU A 73 16.10 -7.95 5.63
N GLU A 74 16.67 -8.76 4.75
CA GLU A 74 16.65 -8.50 3.30
C GLU A 74 15.21 -8.45 2.77
N ALA A 75 14.39 -9.42 3.16
CA ALA A 75 12.98 -9.45 2.77
C ALA A 75 12.18 -8.26 3.32
N THR A 76 12.51 -7.77 4.53
CA THR A 76 11.85 -6.59 5.12
C THR A 76 12.17 -5.30 4.35
N LEU A 77 13.42 -5.17 3.88
CA LEU A 77 13.84 -4.00 3.11
C LEU A 77 13.35 -4.03 1.65
N ASP A 78 13.28 -5.23 1.06
CA ASP A 78 12.89 -5.41 -0.35
C ASP A 78 11.36 -5.32 -0.53
N GLU A 79 10.57 -5.83 0.43
CA GLU A 79 9.11 -5.90 0.34
C GLU A 79 8.47 -5.59 1.71
N PRO A 80 8.59 -4.36 2.24
CA PRO A 80 7.96 -3.99 3.50
C PRO A 80 6.43 -4.05 3.43
N ASP A 81 5.77 -4.23 4.56
CA ASP A 81 4.33 -3.99 4.68
C ASP A 81 4.05 -2.50 4.91
N GLU A 82 4.93 -1.83 5.69
CA GLU A 82 4.84 -0.41 6.01
C GLU A 82 6.22 0.24 5.98
N VAL A 83 6.29 1.51 5.56
CA VAL A 83 7.47 2.36 5.73
C VAL A 83 7.07 3.69 6.34
N TRP A 84 7.77 4.07 7.41
CA TRP A 84 7.53 5.30 8.16
C TRP A 84 8.76 6.20 8.11
N GLU A 85 8.61 7.47 7.71
CA GLU A 85 9.65 8.49 7.74
C GLU A 85 9.62 9.23 9.07
N ASP A 86 10.72 9.19 9.84
CA ASP A 86 10.86 9.89 11.11
C ASP A 86 11.97 10.95 11.02
N GLU A 87 11.55 12.21 10.96
CA GLU A 87 12.46 13.38 10.94
C GLU A 87 12.95 13.80 12.33
N LYS A 88 12.44 13.19 13.42
CA LYS A 88 12.68 13.67 14.80
C LYS A 88 13.73 12.87 15.55
N VAL A 89 14.05 11.69 15.09
CA VAL A 89 15.00 10.80 15.78
C VAL A 89 16.43 11.26 15.59
N VAL A 90 16.80 11.71 14.41
CA VAL A 90 18.14 12.23 14.10
C VAL A 90 18.00 13.63 13.56
N ASP A 91 18.77 14.58 14.11
CA ASP A 91 18.61 16.00 13.79
C ASP A 91 19.14 16.33 12.37
N GLU A 92 20.07 15.54 11.84
CA GLU A 92 20.76 15.80 10.59
C GLU A 92 20.06 15.29 9.33
N PHE A 93 19.23 14.22 9.47
CA PHE A 93 18.53 13.58 8.36
C PHE A 93 17.34 12.73 8.86
N PRO A 94 16.33 12.48 8.02
CA PRO A 94 15.26 11.55 8.35
C PRO A 94 15.78 10.11 8.40
N VAL A 95 15.13 9.28 9.21
CA VAL A 95 15.32 7.84 9.22
C VAL A 95 14.02 7.16 8.79
N TYR A 96 14.13 6.01 8.15
CA TYR A 96 12.98 5.26 7.66
C TYR A 96 12.87 3.95 8.43
N HIS A 97 11.68 3.68 8.96
CA HIS A 97 11.36 2.43 9.64
C HIS A 97 10.62 1.51 8.68
N PHE A 98 11.29 0.49 8.22
CA PHE A 98 10.73 -0.59 7.39
C PHE A 98 10.17 -1.66 8.32
N ILE A 99 8.91 -2.03 8.13
CA ILE A 99 8.21 -3.00 8.97
C ILE A 99 7.60 -4.06 8.06
N ARG A 100 7.81 -5.33 8.41
CA ARG A 100 7.16 -6.45 7.73
C ARG A 100 6.75 -7.52 8.74
N GLN A 101 5.54 -8.07 8.56
CA GLN A 101 5.04 -9.20 9.33
C GLN A 101 5.50 -10.52 8.72
N PHE A 102 5.93 -11.44 9.57
CA PHE A 102 6.30 -12.80 9.20
C PHE A 102 5.57 -13.83 10.05
N GLU A 103 5.49 -15.05 9.52
CA GLU A 103 4.98 -16.20 10.25
C GLU A 103 6.01 -17.35 10.15
N GLU A 104 6.49 -17.81 11.30
CA GLU A 104 7.39 -18.96 11.39
C GLU A 104 6.77 -20.05 12.27
N GLY A 105 6.37 -21.15 11.66
CA GLY A 105 5.61 -22.21 12.35
C GLY A 105 4.21 -21.74 12.77
N ASN A 106 4.02 -21.47 14.06
CA ASN A 106 2.76 -20.95 14.62
C ASN A 106 2.95 -19.56 15.27
N GLU A 107 4.11 -18.97 15.17
CA GLU A 107 4.41 -17.64 15.74
C GLU A 107 4.36 -16.58 14.67
N ARG A 108 3.61 -15.51 14.95
CA ARG A 108 3.62 -14.28 14.14
C ARG A 108 4.49 -13.25 14.82
N PHE A 109 5.29 -12.56 14.04
CA PHE A 109 6.14 -11.50 14.53
C PHE A 109 6.36 -10.44 13.43
N HIS A 110 6.78 -9.26 13.84
CA HIS A 110 7.21 -8.22 12.92
C HIS A 110 8.72 -8.15 12.91
N TYR A 111 9.29 -7.88 11.75
CA TYR A 111 10.68 -7.51 11.62
C TYR A 111 10.77 -6.03 11.31
N VAL A 112 11.56 -5.31 12.09
CA VAL A 112 11.74 -3.87 11.98
C VAL A 112 13.18 -3.59 11.56
N ALA A 113 13.36 -2.73 10.57
CA ALA A 113 14.66 -2.21 10.17
C ALA A 113 14.61 -0.69 10.11
N THR A 114 15.49 0.00 10.81
CA THR A 114 15.64 1.46 10.73
C THR A 114 16.84 1.77 9.86
N ALA A 115 16.62 2.53 8.79
CA ALA A 115 17.61 2.78 7.75
C ALA A 115 17.68 4.25 7.32
N TYR A 116 18.80 4.61 6.70
CA TYR A 116 18.94 5.81 5.86
C TYR A 116 18.56 5.43 4.42
N VAL A 117 17.73 6.26 3.78
CA VAL A 117 17.33 6.09 2.38
C VAL A 117 17.89 7.25 1.56
N SER A 118 18.61 6.93 0.51
CA SER A 118 19.07 7.93 -0.45
C SER A 118 17.90 8.36 -1.35
N LYS A 119 17.70 9.67 -1.48
CA LYS A 119 16.63 10.23 -2.33
C LYS A 119 16.79 9.92 -3.82
N GLU A 120 18.02 9.64 -4.28
CA GLU A 120 18.28 9.31 -5.67
C GLU A 120 18.02 7.83 -5.99
N GLU A 121 18.24 6.94 -5.03
CA GLU A 121 18.08 5.50 -5.24
C GLU A 121 16.73 4.97 -4.73
N GLU A 122 16.01 5.75 -3.92
CA GLU A 122 14.75 5.37 -3.25
C GLU A 122 14.85 4.02 -2.51
N TYR A 123 16.05 3.69 -2.05
CA TYR A 123 16.39 2.40 -1.44
C TYR A 123 17.27 2.60 -0.20
N PRO A 124 17.14 1.73 0.83
CA PRO A 124 17.99 1.78 2.01
C PRO A 124 19.47 1.58 1.67
N THR A 125 20.28 2.60 1.95
CA THR A 125 21.73 2.57 1.69
C THR A 125 22.55 2.32 2.94
N PHE A 126 21.96 2.54 4.14
CA PHE A 126 22.59 2.23 5.42
C PHE A 126 21.53 1.81 6.46
N VAL A 127 21.72 0.67 7.09
CA VAL A 127 20.85 0.16 8.16
C VAL A 127 21.49 0.43 9.52
N PHE A 128 20.81 1.19 10.38
CA PHE A 128 21.26 1.55 11.72
C PHE A 128 21.05 0.42 12.72
N ILE A 129 19.79 -0.04 12.82
CA ILE A 129 19.38 -1.14 13.70
C ILE A 129 18.32 -1.98 12.99
N HIS A 130 18.23 -3.23 13.35
CA HIS A 130 17.16 -4.12 12.92
C HIS A 130 16.90 -5.19 13.98
N PHE A 131 15.67 -5.64 14.10
CA PHE A 131 15.27 -6.65 15.08
C PHE A 131 13.92 -7.26 14.76
N PRO A 132 13.68 -8.52 15.13
CA PRO A 132 12.34 -9.08 15.20
C PRO A 132 11.65 -8.67 16.50
N THR A 133 10.32 -8.54 16.48
CA THR A 133 9.52 -8.33 17.69
C THR A 133 8.13 -8.95 17.57
N LYS A 134 7.63 -9.51 18.68
CA LYS A 134 6.24 -9.94 18.86
C LYS A 134 5.47 -9.04 19.82
N VAL A 135 6.10 -7.97 20.27
CA VAL A 135 5.57 -7.01 21.24
C VAL A 135 5.00 -5.80 20.51
N GLU A 136 3.67 -5.71 20.44
CA GLU A 136 2.96 -4.63 19.75
C GLU A 136 3.35 -3.23 20.27
N SER A 137 3.56 -3.07 21.56
CA SER A 137 3.96 -1.78 22.13
C SER A 137 5.34 -1.34 21.66
N LEU A 138 6.27 -2.27 21.39
CA LEU A 138 7.55 -1.95 20.77
C LEU A 138 7.36 -1.58 19.30
N LEU A 139 6.56 -2.35 18.55
CA LEU A 139 6.24 -2.06 17.17
C LEU A 139 5.67 -0.63 16.99
N HIS A 140 4.66 -0.26 17.79
CA HIS A 140 4.04 1.07 17.72
C HIS A 140 5.01 2.24 17.91
N ASN A 141 6.15 2.03 18.60
CA ASN A 141 7.17 3.08 18.72
C ASN A 141 7.93 3.33 17.42
N TYR A 142 7.87 2.40 16.46
CA TYR A 142 8.49 2.52 15.14
C TYR A 142 7.48 2.85 14.04
N GLN A 143 6.17 2.81 14.35
CA GLN A 143 5.07 3.33 13.53
C GLN A 143 4.83 4.80 13.87
N ARG A 144 5.84 5.67 13.65
CA ARG A 144 5.82 7.09 13.99
C ARG A 144 6.39 7.95 12.87
N GLY A 145 5.95 9.20 12.82
CA GLY A 145 6.31 10.13 11.75
C GLY A 145 5.26 10.13 10.66
N GLU A 146 5.68 10.17 9.42
CA GLU A 146 4.82 10.10 8.23
C GLU A 146 4.87 8.68 7.65
N GLN A 147 3.71 8.05 7.45
CA GLN A 147 3.64 6.79 6.74
C GLN A 147 3.80 7.07 5.24
N VAL A 148 4.93 6.69 4.67
CA VAL A 148 5.28 6.95 3.27
C VAL A 148 4.99 5.76 2.35
N TYR A 149 4.76 4.59 2.93
CA TYR A 149 4.35 3.38 2.21
C TYR A 149 3.47 2.51 3.10
N ASP A 150 2.41 1.96 2.52
CA ASP A 150 1.50 0.98 3.10
C ASP A 150 1.10 0.00 2.00
N ARG A 151 1.53 -1.25 2.12
CA ARG A 151 1.25 -2.28 1.12
C ARG A 151 -0.26 -2.51 0.94
N GLU A 152 -1.02 -2.54 2.03
CA GLU A 152 -2.46 -2.77 1.95
C GLU A 152 -3.14 -1.62 1.18
N TYR A 153 -2.68 -0.38 1.41
CA TYR A 153 -3.16 0.78 0.67
C TYR A 153 -2.78 0.69 -0.82
N GLU A 154 -1.53 0.39 -1.15
CA GLU A 154 -1.06 0.28 -2.53
C GLU A 154 -1.78 -0.83 -3.30
N GLU A 155 -2.01 -1.98 -2.65
CA GLU A 155 -2.79 -3.07 -3.22
C GLU A 155 -4.26 -2.67 -3.46
N LEU A 156 -4.85 -1.88 -2.57
CA LEU A 156 -6.22 -1.38 -2.74
C LEU A 156 -6.32 -0.38 -3.88
N VAL A 157 -5.42 0.58 -3.97
CA VAL A 157 -5.51 1.65 -4.99
C VAL A 157 -4.95 1.23 -6.35
N GLY A 158 -4.25 0.10 -6.44
CA GLY A 158 -3.65 -0.39 -7.69
C GLY A 158 -4.64 -0.57 -8.85
N GLY A 159 -5.93 -0.80 -8.56
CA GLY A 159 -7.00 -0.85 -9.55
C GLY A 159 -7.80 0.45 -9.68
N ALA A 160 -7.41 1.53 -9.00
CA ALA A 160 -8.10 2.81 -9.14
C ALA A 160 -7.89 3.39 -10.54
N ILE A 161 -8.98 3.87 -11.13
CA ILE A 161 -8.94 4.56 -12.42
C ILE A 161 -8.84 6.06 -12.16
N GLU A 162 -8.10 6.78 -13.00
CA GLU A 162 -7.92 8.23 -12.86
C GLU A 162 -9.26 8.96 -12.72
N GLY A 163 -9.42 9.76 -11.66
CA GLY A 163 -10.62 10.50 -11.31
C GLY A 163 -11.59 9.76 -10.38
N ASP A 164 -11.27 8.52 -9.97
CA ASP A 164 -12.00 7.82 -8.92
C ASP A 164 -11.56 8.36 -7.54
N ALA A 165 -12.50 8.54 -6.60
CA ALA A 165 -12.18 8.93 -5.22
C ALA A 165 -11.31 7.89 -4.49
N LEU A 166 -11.33 6.64 -4.96
CA LEU A 166 -10.43 5.56 -4.51
C LEU A 166 -8.96 5.97 -4.65
N GLY A 167 -8.56 6.53 -5.80
CA GLY A 167 -7.18 6.99 -6.04
C GLY A 167 -6.77 8.21 -5.21
N GLU A 168 -7.77 8.95 -4.65
CA GLU A 168 -7.56 10.07 -3.72
C GLU A 168 -7.54 9.62 -2.25
N GLY A 169 -7.70 8.30 -1.98
CA GLY A 169 -7.71 7.77 -0.63
C GLY A 169 -9.02 8.00 0.13
N ASP A 170 -10.16 8.15 -0.55
CA ASP A 170 -11.45 8.31 0.12
C ASP A 170 -11.81 7.07 0.95
N PRO A 171 -12.08 7.20 2.26
CA PRO A 171 -12.28 6.04 3.14
C PRO A 171 -13.51 5.19 2.77
N LEU A 172 -14.58 5.79 2.24
CA LEU A 172 -15.77 5.06 1.81
C LEU A 172 -15.46 4.25 0.54
N ALA A 173 -14.78 4.88 -0.43
CA ALA A 173 -14.35 4.22 -1.65
C ALA A 173 -13.41 3.04 -1.34
N MET A 174 -12.41 3.24 -0.49
CA MET A 174 -11.47 2.19 -0.06
C MET A 174 -12.18 1.02 0.63
N GLY A 175 -13.07 1.31 1.58
CA GLY A 175 -13.83 0.27 2.30
C GLY A 175 -14.70 -0.57 1.37
N LEU A 176 -15.42 0.08 0.45
CA LEU A 176 -16.30 -0.60 -0.52
C LEU A 176 -15.50 -1.40 -1.56
N TYR A 177 -14.42 -0.81 -2.06
CA TYR A 177 -13.54 -1.46 -3.03
C TYR A 177 -12.83 -2.68 -2.44
N GLY A 178 -12.24 -2.54 -1.24
CA GLY A 178 -11.66 -3.66 -0.52
C GLY A 178 -12.66 -4.79 -0.21
N ALA A 179 -13.93 -4.45 0.08
CA ALA A 179 -14.99 -5.44 0.22
C ALA A 179 -15.31 -6.15 -1.11
N MET A 180 -15.24 -5.45 -2.24
CA MET A 180 -15.38 -6.03 -3.57
C MET A 180 -14.25 -7.01 -3.88
N LEU A 181 -13.01 -6.63 -3.66
CA LEU A 181 -11.84 -7.49 -3.89
C LEU A 181 -11.91 -8.81 -3.11
N LYS A 182 -12.40 -8.78 -1.87
CA LYS A 182 -12.56 -9.98 -1.01
C LYS A 182 -13.57 -11.01 -1.52
N VAL A 183 -14.52 -10.58 -2.35
CA VAL A 183 -15.60 -11.47 -2.86
C VAL A 183 -15.46 -11.80 -4.35
N ARG A 184 -14.51 -11.17 -5.00
CA ARG A 184 -14.18 -11.35 -6.38
C ARG A 184 -13.51 -12.70 -6.64
N SER A 185 -13.76 -13.29 -7.80
CA SER A 185 -13.11 -14.53 -8.23
C SER A 185 -11.69 -14.27 -8.75
N ASP A 186 -10.73 -15.14 -8.40
CA ASP A 186 -9.37 -15.12 -8.98
C ASP A 186 -9.34 -15.34 -10.51
N LYS A 187 -10.48 -15.70 -11.10
CA LYS A 187 -10.64 -15.92 -12.56
C LYS A 187 -11.24 -14.72 -13.28
N ASP A 188 -11.65 -13.71 -12.53
CA ASP A 188 -12.15 -12.46 -13.08
C ASP A 188 -11.01 -11.63 -13.71
N ILE A 189 -11.36 -10.53 -14.36
CA ILE A 189 -10.38 -9.62 -15.00
C ILE A 189 -9.36 -9.15 -13.95
N PRO A 190 -8.05 -9.33 -14.16
CA PRO A 190 -7.04 -8.88 -13.20
C PRO A 190 -7.19 -7.40 -12.84
N GLN A 191 -6.92 -7.06 -11.58
CA GLN A 191 -6.99 -5.66 -11.11
C GLN A 191 -6.03 -4.75 -11.87
N ASP A 192 -4.86 -5.25 -12.19
CA ASP A 192 -3.82 -4.51 -12.94
C ASP A 192 -4.29 -4.12 -14.36
N ASP A 193 -5.29 -4.83 -14.90
CA ASP A 193 -5.84 -4.56 -16.23
C ASP A 193 -7.00 -3.54 -16.19
N PHE A 194 -7.47 -3.09 -15.02
CA PHE A 194 -8.65 -2.21 -14.90
C PHE A 194 -8.48 -0.87 -15.62
N GLN A 195 -7.26 -0.34 -15.66
CA GLN A 195 -6.93 0.90 -16.37
C GLN A 195 -7.18 0.81 -17.89
N ASP A 196 -7.08 -0.38 -18.47
CA ASP A 196 -7.30 -0.61 -19.90
C ASP A 196 -8.78 -0.43 -20.29
N PHE A 197 -9.67 -0.41 -19.30
CA PHE A 197 -11.11 -0.22 -19.48
C PHE A 197 -11.62 1.19 -19.12
N ALA A 198 -10.71 2.14 -18.84
CA ALA A 198 -11.08 3.51 -18.45
C ALA A 198 -11.97 4.20 -19.50
N ASP A 199 -11.74 3.90 -20.77
CA ASP A 199 -12.46 4.52 -21.91
C ASP A 199 -13.96 4.20 -21.93
N ILE A 200 -14.38 3.06 -21.39
CA ILE A 200 -15.79 2.65 -21.38
C ILE A 200 -16.58 3.13 -20.14
N ARG A 201 -15.86 3.77 -19.19
CA ARG A 201 -16.49 4.31 -17.97
C ARG A 201 -17.52 5.41 -18.25
N GLU A 202 -17.14 6.39 -19.08
CA GLU A 202 -18.03 7.50 -19.43
C GLU A 202 -19.30 6.98 -20.12
N GLU A 203 -19.14 6.06 -21.08
CA GLU A 203 -20.26 5.42 -21.75
C GLU A 203 -21.16 4.64 -20.77
N THR A 204 -20.57 4.00 -19.76
CA THR A 204 -21.34 3.26 -18.75
C THR A 204 -22.17 4.19 -17.89
N ILE A 205 -21.63 5.35 -17.48
CA ILE A 205 -22.38 6.32 -16.66
C ILE A 205 -23.47 7.02 -17.49
N GLU A 206 -23.17 7.42 -18.73
CA GLU A 206 -24.11 8.14 -19.58
C GLU A 206 -25.23 7.26 -20.16
N ASN A 207 -24.92 6.00 -20.46
CA ASN A 207 -25.81 5.08 -21.16
C ASN A 207 -25.87 3.71 -20.47
N ALA A 208 -26.04 3.71 -19.14
CA ALA A 208 -26.17 2.49 -18.36
C ALA A 208 -27.35 1.63 -18.83
N ASP A 209 -27.19 0.31 -18.83
CA ASP A 209 -28.29 -0.63 -19.05
C ASP A 209 -29.15 -0.75 -17.79
N GLU A 210 -28.54 -0.59 -16.62
CA GLU A 210 -29.21 -0.63 -15.32
C GLU A 210 -28.62 0.41 -14.36
N ILE A 211 -29.50 1.04 -13.55
CA ILE A 211 -29.08 1.95 -12.48
C ILE A 211 -29.76 1.50 -11.19
N TRP A 212 -28.94 1.17 -10.19
CA TRP A 212 -29.39 0.66 -8.91
C TRP A 212 -29.01 1.59 -7.78
N ARG A 213 -29.97 1.94 -6.92
CA ARG A 213 -29.80 2.85 -5.78
C ARG A 213 -30.05 2.10 -4.48
N LYS A 214 -29.13 2.22 -3.53
CA LYS A 214 -29.29 1.64 -2.20
C LYS A 214 -28.69 2.53 -1.13
N ASN A 215 -29.17 2.42 0.10
CA ASN A 215 -28.49 2.99 1.26
C ASN A 215 -27.60 1.92 1.90
N ASP A 216 -26.41 2.31 2.32
CA ASP A 216 -25.57 1.47 3.16
C ASP A 216 -26.01 1.55 4.65
N LEU A 217 -25.27 0.89 5.53
CA LEU A 217 -25.61 0.86 6.97
C LEU A 217 -25.34 2.19 7.68
N ASP A 218 -24.48 3.02 7.12
CA ASP A 218 -24.09 4.33 7.66
C ASP A 218 -24.95 5.47 7.11
N GLY A 219 -25.87 5.12 6.19
CA GLY A 219 -26.83 6.07 5.60
C GLY A 219 -26.33 6.72 4.30
N ASN A 220 -25.17 6.34 3.78
CA ASN A 220 -24.72 6.83 2.48
C ASN A 220 -25.61 6.29 1.37
N ILE A 221 -25.94 7.15 0.41
CA ILE A 221 -26.72 6.77 -0.77
C ILE A 221 -25.74 6.34 -1.87
N LEU A 222 -25.70 5.06 -2.17
CA LEU A 222 -24.84 4.48 -3.20
C LEU A 222 -25.66 4.23 -4.47
N VAL A 223 -25.10 4.62 -5.62
CA VAL A 223 -25.70 4.38 -6.94
C VAL A 223 -24.72 3.61 -7.79
N SER A 224 -25.18 2.47 -8.33
CA SER A 224 -24.39 1.62 -9.23
C SER A 224 -24.91 1.74 -10.65
N PHE A 225 -24.07 2.20 -11.56
CA PHE A 225 -24.32 2.22 -13.00
C PHE A 225 -23.72 0.95 -13.59
N ILE A 226 -24.52 0.17 -14.31
CA ILE A 226 -24.12 -1.13 -14.86
C ILE A 226 -24.38 -1.13 -16.36
N LYS A 227 -23.36 -1.51 -17.13
CA LYS A 227 -23.49 -1.67 -18.59
C LYS A 227 -22.82 -2.97 -19.03
N GLU A 228 -23.50 -3.70 -19.90
CA GLU A 228 -23.01 -4.94 -20.51
C GLU A 228 -22.39 -4.65 -21.88
N PHE A 229 -21.22 -5.25 -22.14
CA PHE A 229 -20.50 -5.18 -23.42
C PHE A 229 -20.33 -6.59 -23.98
N PRO A 230 -21.40 -7.19 -24.56
CA PRO A 230 -21.38 -8.59 -25.00
C PRO A 230 -20.47 -8.85 -26.19
N ASP A 231 -20.16 -7.83 -26.98
CA ASP A 231 -19.32 -7.93 -28.18
C ASP A 231 -17.87 -7.43 -27.94
N HIS A 232 -17.40 -7.39 -26.68
CA HIS A 232 -16.03 -6.99 -26.39
C HIS A 232 -15.03 -7.98 -26.99
N GLU A 233 -13.96 -7.48 -27.64
CA GLU A 233 -13.04 -8.30 -28.44
C GLU A 233 -12.28 -9.33 -27.60
N GLU A 234 -11.95 -9.03 -26.36
CA GLU A 234 -11.10 -9.84 -25.50
C GLU A 234 -11.89 -10.65 -24.46
N TYR A 235 -12.96 -10.07 -23.90
CA TYR A 235 -13.73 -10.69 -22.82
C TYR A 235 -15.18 -10.93 -23.25
N THR A 236 -15.61 -12.18 -23.19
CA THR A 236 -17.03 -12.54 -23.35
C THR A 236 -17.80 -12.16 -22.07
N ASP A 237 -19.00 -11.63 -22.25
CA ASP A 237 -19.88 -11.21 -21.15
C ASP A 237 -19.26 -10.13 -20.24
N LEU A 238 -18.47 -9.20 -20.79
CA LEU A 238 -17.91 -8.06 -20.06
C LEU A 238 -19.04 -7.18 -19.51
N THR A 239 -19.01 -6.95 -18.21
CA THR A 239 -19.86 -5.98 -17.52
C THR A 239 -18.98 -4.90 -16.91
N TYR A 240 -19.29 -3.63 -17.12
CA TYR A 240 -18.61 -2.52 -16.46
C TYR A 240 -19.53 -1.92 -15.41
N ILE A 241 -18.96 -1.62 -14.23
CA ILE A 241 -19.69 -1.11 -13.08
C ILE A 241 -19.01 0.16 -12.58
N ALA A 242 -19.78 1.26 -12.47
CA ALA A 242 -19.35 2.47 -11.81
C ALA A 242 -20.20 2.70 -10.55
N VAL A 243 -19.51 2.91 -9.42
CA VAL A 243 -20.15 3.12 -8.11
C VAL A 243 -19.95 4.57 -7.70
N THR A 244 -21.06 5.25 -7.42
CA THR A 244 -21.06 6.64 -6.99
C THR A 244 -21.76 6.81 -5.65
N GLN A 245 -21.41 7.87 -4.92
CA GLN A 245 -22.17 8.37 -3.78
C GLN A 245 -23.02 9.54 -4.23
N GLU A 246 -24.32 9.50 -3.93
CA GLU A 246 -25.25 10.60 -4.17
C GLU A 246 -25.34 11.47 -2.92
N ASP A 247 -25.18 12.79 -3.08
CA ASP A 247 -25.37 13.75 -1.99
C ASP A 247 -26.85 13.94 -1.68
N GLU A 248 -27.20 13.87 -0.39
CA GLU A 248 -28.59 14.13 0.04
C GLU A 248 -29.07 15.52 -0.42
N GLY A 249 -30.03 15.53 -1.33
CA GLY A 249 -30.77 16.73 -1.76
C GLY A 249 -30.12 17.53 -2.89
N SER A 250 -29.04 17.10 -3.51
CA SER A 250 -28.39 17.86 -4.59
C SER A 250 -28.36 17.17 -5.96
N ASN A 251 -28.69 15.88 -6.07
CA ASN A 251 -28.50 15.07 -7.28
C ASN A 251 -27.03 15.11 -7.82
N VAL A 252 -26.06 15.45 -6.98
CA VAL A 252 -24.66 15.43 -7.33
C VAL A 252 -24.12 14.05 -6.95
N HIS A 253 -23.38 13.45 -7.87
CA HIS A 253 -22.74 12.15 -7.67
C HIS A 253 -21.24 12.31 -7.62
N SER A 254 -20.62 11.78 -6.58
CA SER A 254 -19.17 11.61 -6.49
C SER A 254 -18.82 10.20 -6.92
N LEU A 255 -17.95 10.04 -7.92
CA LEU A 255 -17.49 8.73 -8.39
C LEU A 255 -16.54 8.14 -7.35
N LEU A 256 -16.94 7.04 -6.72
CA LEU A 256 -16.13 6.36 -5.71
C LEU A 256 -15.07 5.48 -6.36
N PHE A 257 -15.50 4.56 -7.23
CA PHE A 257 -14.63 3.67 -8.02
C PHE A 257 -15.43 3.04 -9.17
N SER A 258 -14.69 2.50 -10.11
CA SER A 258 -15.28 1.78 -11.25
C SER A 258 -14.40 0.57 -11.62
N PHE A 259 -14.98 -0.46 -12.22
CA PHE A 259 -14.24 -1.66 -12.57
C PHE A 259 -14.96 -2.51 -13.63
N PRO A 260 -14.19 -3.23 -14.45
CA PRO A 260 -14.70 -4.27 -15.33
C PRO A 260 -14.84 -5.61 -14.57
N THR A 261 -15.78 -6.45 -14.97
CA THR A 261 -15.92 -7.83 -14.50
C THR A 261 -16.54 -8.73 -15.54
N ASN A 262 -16.13 -9.98 -15.61
CA ASN A 262 -16.81 -11.04 -16.33
C ASN A 262 -17.48 -12.06 -15.38
N ASP A 263 -17.46 -11.77 -14.07
CA ASP A 263 -18.15 -12.57 -13.05
C ASP A 263 -19.56 -12.04 -12.80
N ARG A 264 -20.56 -12.77 -13.35
CA ARG A 264 -21.97 -12.46 -13.14
C ARG A 264 -22.36 -12.41 -11.66
N SER A 265 -21.75 -13.25 -10.83
CA SER A 265 -22.08 -13.28 -9.40
C SER A 265 -21.60 -12.02 -8.67
N LEU A 266 -20.52 -11.43 -9.13
CA LEU A 266 -20.04 -10.13 -8.65
C LEU A 266 -20.97 -9.01 -9.15
N ALA A 267 -21.31 -8.99 -10.44
CA ALA A 267 -22.22 -8.00 -11.00
C ALA A 267 -23.60 -8.01 -10.30
N ASP A 268 -24.14 -9.20 -9.97
CA ASP A 268 -25.42 -9.33 -9.27
C ASP A 268 -25.40 -8.73 -7.84
N ARG A 269 -24.24 -8.54 -7.22
CA ARG A 269 -24.14 -7.87 -5.92
C ARG A 269 -24.40 -6.38 -6.01
N TYR A 270 -24.22 -5.79 -7.18
CA TYR A 270 -24.50 -4.37 -7.45
C TYR A 270 -25.92 -4.11 -7.94
N ARG A 271 -26.68 -5.17 -8.24
CA ARG A 271 -28.10 -5.16 -8.61
C ARG A 271 -28.99 -5.26 -7.37
N GLN A 272 -28.75 -4.37 -6.37
CA GLN A 272 -29.47 -4.38 -5.10
C GLN A 272 -30.09 -3.02 -4.79
N GLY A 273 -31.30 -3.03 -4.25
CA GLY A 273 -32.04 -1.82 -3.90
C GLY A 273 -33.11 -1.48 -4.92
N GLU A 274 -33.30 -0.20 -5.20
CA GLU A 274 -34.25 0.36 -6.15
C GLU A 274 -33.63 0.42 -7.55
N ASN A 275 -34.30 -0.16 -8.54
CA ASN A 275 -33.89 -0.01 -9.94
C ASN A 275 -34.57 1.23 -10.55
N LEU A 276 -33.78 2.30 -10.74
CA LEU A 276 -34.29 3.60 -11.17
C LEU A 276 -34.81 3.61 -12.61
N GLN A 277 -34.34 2.72 -13.48
CA GLN A 277 -34.82 2.63 -14.86
C GLN A 277 -36.14 1.87 -14.98
N ALA A 278 -36.39 0.88 -14.11
CA ALA A 278 -37.65 0.12 -14.13
C ALA A 278 -38.85 1.02 -13.78
N ASP A 279 -38.63 2.05 -12.98
CA ASP A 279 -39.68 2.98 -12.57
C ASP A 279 -40.05 3.99 -13.67
N GLU A 280 -39.09 4.41 -14.51
CA GLU A 280 -39.37 5.29 -15.66
C GLU A 280 -40.25 4.59 -16.71
N VAL A 281 -39.94 3.33 -17.02
CA VAL A 281 -40.72 2.51 -17.98
C VAL A 281 -42.14 2.26 -17.47
N SER A 282 -42.32 2.10 -16.16
CA SER A 282 -43.67 1.91 -15.59
C SER A 282 -44.50 3.19 -15.60
N GLN A 283 -43.90 4.37 -15.53
CA GLN A 283 -44.61 5.67 -15.62
C GLN A 283 -45.01 6.02 -17.06
N GLU A 284 -44.16 5.71 -18.05
CA GLU A 284 -44.51 5.91 -19.48
C GLU A 284 -45.59 4.93 -19.98
N SER A 285 -45.71 3.75 -19.39
CA SER A 285 -46.72 2.76 -19.77
C SER A 285 -48.10 3.05 -19.16
N ALA A 286 -48.21 4.02 -18.27
CA ALA A 286 -49.45 4.41 -17.57
C ALA A 286 -50.17 5.66 -18.18
N HIS A 287 -49.68 6.14 -19.32
CA HIS A 287 -50.28 7.17 -20.16
C HIS A 287 -50.69 6.58 -21.49
#